data_d0779fe64626b7e357bad2ee35c00f51
#
_entry.id   d0779fe64626b7e357bad2ee35c00f51
#
_cell.length_a   1.000
_cell.length_b   1.000
_cell.length_c   1.000
_cell.angle_alpha   90.00
_cell.angle_beta   90.00
_cell.angle_gamma   90.00
#
_symmetry.space_group_name_H-M   'P 1'
#
loop_
_entity.id
_entity.type
_entity.pdbx_description
1 polymer ?
#
loop_
_entity_poly.entity_id
_entity_poly.type
_entity_poly.pdbx_seq_one_letter_code
_entity_poly.pdbx_strand_id
1 'polypeptide(L)'
;MEIPYTVEPRRDTGLYNAKVGIWLFLASEVMLFGALFSSYILLRVGADIGEWPQGLLNVPIGTVNTLVLISSSVTVVLGWAALKQGNFAKYRICQTITLLCACAFVGIKSYEYYDKFTHYQVITKDGKVFDGHLVSKNKDQVVLHGFEIDASKGKAAGVTAAHKASHGGHGKEIEIKTAEIQKIGNYGPAHNTYTSIYFTLTGLHALHVIGGALVMGYILFPGAGMWKTEPERYTNRVEVSGLFWHFVDLVWIFLFPVLYLL
;
A
#
# COMPACT_ATOMS: atom_id res chain seq x y z
N MET A 1 20.08 32.74 -12.44
CA MET A 1 18.72 33.27 -12.61
C MET A 1 17.93 32.85 -11.37
N GLU A 2 17.73 33.74 -10.41
CA GLU A 2 16.87 33.44 -9.26
C GLU A 2 15.41 33.52 -9.70
N ILE A 3 14.67 32.44 -9.54
CA ILE A 3 13.24 32.44 -9.76
C ILE A 3 12.59 33.09 -8.53
N PRO A 4 11.99 34.31 -8.65
CA PRO A 4 11.41 34.97 -7.50
C PRO A 4 10.21 34.16 -7.00
N TYR A 5 10.28 33.76 -5.73
CA TYR A 5 9.13 33.16 -5.05
C TYR A 5 8.13 34.27 -4.70
N THR A 6 6.97 34.26 -5.36
CA THR A 6 5.90 35.18 -5.02
C THR A 6 4.89 34.49 -4.09
N VAL A 7 4.68 35.06 -2.92
CA VAL A 7 3.64 34.62 -1.96
C VAL A 7 2.26 35.07 -2.43
N GLU A 8 2.22 36.13 -3.27
CA GLU A 8 0.98 36.66 -3.81
C GLU A 8 0.40 35.78 -4.93
N PRO A 9 -0.92 35.60 -4.97
CA PRO A 9 -1.58 34.89 -6.06
C PRO A 9 -1.34 35.58 -7.40
N ARG A 10 -1.20 34.81 -8.46
CA ARG A 10 -1.09 35.36 -9.81
C ARG A 10 -2.42 36.05 -10.19
N ARG A 11 -2.30 37.17 -10.90
CA ARG A 11 -3.48 37.96 -11.32
C ARG A 11 -4.36 37.24 -12.31
N ASP A 12 -3.78 36.34 -13.13
CA ASP A 12 -4.46 35.58 -14.18
C ASP A 12 -5.21 34.34 -13.62
N THR A 13 -4.67 33.67 -12.61
CA THR A 13 -5.21 32.40 -12.08
C THR A 13 -5.76 32.53 -10.66
N GLY A 14 -5.42 33.59 -9.92
CA GLY A 14 -5.73 33.71 -8.50
C GLY A 14 -5.02 32.69 -7.60
N LEU A 15 -4.04 31.93 -8.13
CA LEU A 15 -3.35 30.83 -7.44
C LEU A 15 -1.84 31.10 -7.39
N TYR A 16 -1.19 30.55 -6.35
CA TYR A 16 0.27 30.49 -6.26
C TYR A 16 0.83 29.51 -7.29
N ASN A 17 2.01 29.80 -7.84
CA ASN A 17 2.69 28.89 -8.78
C ASN A 17 2.86 27.47 -8.24
N ALA A 18 3.19 27.32 -6.94
CA ALA A 18 3.31 26.01 -6.31
C ALA A 18 1.99 25.24 -6.27
N LYS A 19 0.84 25.94 -6.11
CA LYS A 19 -0.48 25.33 -6.16
C LYS A 19 -0.82 24.83 -7.57
N VAL A 20 -0.56 25.60 -8.59
CA VAL A 20 -0.76 25.18 -9.99
C VAL A 20 0.10 23.96 -10.29
N GLY A 21 1.38 23.99 -9.87
CA GLY A 21 2.31 22.87 -10.06
C GLY A 21 1.83 21.59 -9.40
N ILE A 22 1.37 21.63 -8.13
CA ILE A 22 0.86 20.43 -7.45
C ILE A 22 -0.40 19.90 -8.12
N TRP A 23 -1.32 20.74 -8.57
CA TRP A 23 -2.52 20.29 -9.26
C TRP A 23 -2.22 19.57 -10.59
N LEU A 24 -1.25 20.08 -11.38
CA LEU A 24 -0.80 19.42 -12.60
C LEU A 24 -0.12 18.08 -12.30
N PHE A 25 0.71 18.04 -11.26
CA PHE A 25 1.32 16.81 -10.79
C PHE A 25 0.27 15.79 -10.35
N LEU A 26 -0.69 16.19 -9.50
CA LEU A 26 -1.77 15.29 -9.06
C LEU A 26 -2.63 14.80 -10.23
N ALA A 27 -2.86 15.62 -11.25
CA ALA A 27 -3.57 15.17 -12.46
C ALA A 27 -2.82 14.05 -13.18
N SER A 28 -1.47 14.11 -13.27
CA SER A 28 -0.69 13.02 -13.84
C SER A 28 -0.75 11.73 -13.01
N GLU A 29 -0.74 11.86 -11.68
CA GLU A 29 -0.85 10.72 -10.78
C GLU A 29 -2.23 10.05 -10.83
N VAL A 30 -3.31 10.85 -10.98
CA VAL A 30 -4.67 10.32 -11.23
C VAL A 30 -4.70 9.48 -12.51
N MET A 31 -4.03 9.92 -13.58
CA MET A 31 -3.96 9.15 -14.83
C MET A 31 -3.18 7.84 -14.62
N LEU A 32 -2.05 7.89 -13.89
CA LEU A 32 -1.24 6.72 -13.57
C LEU A 32 -2.03 5.66 -12.81
N PHE A 33 -2.64 6.04 -11.68
CA PHE A 33 -3.44 5.11 -10.88
C PHE A 33 -4.71 4.68 -11.62
N GLY A 34 -5.35 5.58 -12.38
CA GLY A 34 -6.51 5.27 -13.22
C GLY A 34 -6.21 4.20 -14.27
N ALA A 35 -5.05 4.26 -14.91
CA ALA A 35 -4.59 3.24 -15.85
C ALA A 35 -4.38 1.89 -15.15
N LEU A 36 -3.78 1.88 -13.95
CA LEU A 36 -3.57 0.67 -13.17
C LEU A 36 -4.90 0.05 -12.69
N PHE A 37 -5.86 0.85 -12.23
CA PHE A 37 -7.22 0.38 -11.89
C PHE A 37 -7.94 -0.21 -13.09
N SER A 38 -7.88 0.46 -14.24
CA SER A 38 -8.45 -0.04 -15.48
C SER A 38 -7.83 -1.37 -15.89
N SER A 39 -6.51 -1.49 -15.78
CA SER A 39 -5.80 -2.75 -16.04
C SER A 39 -6.24 -3.87 -15.09
N TYR A 40 -6.41 -3.56 -13.80
CA TYR A 40 -6.93 -4.51 -12.82
C TYR A 40 -8.32 -5.03 -13.21
N ILE A 41 -9.23 -4.13 -13.56
CA ILE A 41 -10.61 -4.48 -13.95
C ILE A 41 -10.61 -5.34 -15.22
N LEU A 42 -9.83 -4.96 -16.24
CA LEU A 42 -9.73 -5.71 -17.50
C LEU A 42 -9.16 -7.12 -17.28
N LEU A 43 -8.09 -7.26 -16.50
CA LEU A 43 -7.49 -8.55 -16.17
C LEU A 43 -8.46 -9.44 -15.37
N ARG A 44 -9.25 -8.84 -14.48
CA ARG A 44 -10.23 -9.55 -13.69
C ARG A 44 -11.41 -10.06 -14.53
N VAL A 45 -11.92 -9.21 -15.42
CA VAL A 45 -13.02 -9.56 -16.33
C VAL A 45 -12.59 -10.59 -17.38
N GLY A 46 -11.32 -10.52 -17.80
CA GLY A 46 -10.74 -11.47 -18.76
C GLY A 46 -10.27 -12.80 -18.16
N ALA A 47 -10.30 -12.96 -16.83
CA ALA A 47 -9.92 -14.20 -16.18
C ALA A 47 -11.06 -15.23 -16.25
N ASP A 48 -10.69 -16.51 -16.44
CA ASP A 48 -11.67 -17.61 -16.43
C ASP A 48 -12.32 -17.78 -15.05
N ILE A 49 -13.52 -18.37 -15.05
CA ILE A 49 -14.29 -18.62 -13.82
C ILE A 49 -13.47 -19.50 -12.87
N GLY A 50 -13.16 -18.97 -11.67
CA GLY A 50 -12.38 -19.68 -10.65
C GLY A 50 -10.86 -19.51 -10.74
N GLU A 51 -10.32 -18.76 -11.70
CA GLU A 51 -8.89 -18.44 -11.77
C GLU A 51 -8.52 -17.19 -10.92
N TRP A 52 -9.49 -16.27 -10.73
CA TRP A 52 -9.26 -15.08 -9.93
C TRP A 52 -9.41 -15.38 -8.43
N PRO A 53 -8.33 -15.32 -7.65
CA PRO A 53 -8.39 -15.66 -6.23
C PRO A 53 -9.18 -14.62 -5.43
N GLN A 54 -10.10 -15.10 -4.60
CA GLN A 54 -10.89 -14.26 -3.70
C GLN A 54 -10.49 -14.55 -2.25
N GLY A 55 -10.47 -13.50 -1.39
CA GLY A 55 -10.24 -13.68 0.03
C GLY A 55 -8.78 -14.02 0.42
N LEU A 56 -7.80 -13.77 -0.47
CA LEU A 56 -6.37 -13.89 -0.19
C LEU A 56 -5.82 -12.77 0.72
N LEU A 57 -6.60 -11.70 0.91
CA LEU A 57 -6.19 -10.55 1.70
C LEU A 57 -6.94 -10.52 3.03
N ASN A 58 -6.23 -10.11 4.08
CA ASN A 58 -6.82 -9.96 5.41
C ASN A 58 -7.60 -8.65 5.51
N VAL A 59 -8.93 -8.72 5.34
CA VAL A 59 -9.82 -7.55 5.37
C VAL A 59 -9.73 -6.76 6.68
N PRO A 60 -9.73 -7.37 7.89
CA PRO A 60 -9.52 -6.66 9.14
C PRO A 60 -8.26 -5.81 9.18
N ILE A 61 -7.11 -6.35 8.74
CA ILE A 61 -5.84 -5.62 8.71
C ILE A 61 -5.92 -4.45 7.73
N GLY A 62 -6.49 -4.67 6.54
CA GLY A 62 -6.74 -3.62 5.56
C GLY A 62 -7.65 -2.51 6.08
N THR A 63 -8.69 -2.86 6.83
CA THR A 63 -9.62 -1.90 7.46
C THR A 63 -8.90 -1.03 8.50
N VAL A 64 -8.13 -1.64 9.40
CA VAL A 64 -7.33 -0.89 10.39
C VAL A 64 -6.38 0.07 9.69
N ASN A 65 -5.71 -0.39 8.64
CA ASN A 65 -4.77 0.42 7.86
C ASN A 65 -5.47 1.61 7.17
N THR A 66 -6.70 1.41 6.68
CA THR A 66 -7.54 2.47 6.12
C THR A 66 -7.92 3.51 7.18
N LEU A 67 -8.31 3.08 8.39
CA LEU A 67 -8.64 3.98 9.49
C LEU A 67 -7.42 4.82 9.92
N VAL A 68 -6.23 4.22 9.95
CA VAL A 68 -4.97 4.93 10.25
C VAL A 68 -4.73 6.04 9.23
N LEU A 69 -4.91 5.79 7.93
CA LEU A 69 -4.73 6.82 6.90
C LEU A 69 -5.80 7.92 6.97
N ILE A 70 -7.08 7.55 7.14
CA ILE A 70 -8.15 8.56 7.29
C ILE A 70 -7.89 9.46 8.49
N SER A 71 -7.44 8.91 9.63
CA SER A 71 -7.10 9.72 10.80
C SER A 71 -5.89 10.62 10.52
N SER A 72 -4.90 10.17 9.75
CA SER A 72 -3.76 10.99 9.34
C SER A 72 -4.20 12.16 8.44
N SER A 73 -5.15 11.94 7.55
CA SER A 73 -5.73 12.97 6.70
C SER A 73 -6.35 14.10 7.52
N VAL A 74 -7.10 13.77 8.57
CA VAL A 74 -7.67 14.77 9.51
C VAL A 74 -6.57 15.54 10.23
N THR A 75 -5.51 14.87 10.70
CA THR A 75 -4.42 15.55 11.44
C THR A 75 -3.63 16.50 10.55
N VAL A 76 -3.46 16.22 9.25
CA VAL A 76 -2.85 17.16 8.29
C VAL A 76 -3.66 18.45 8.17
N VAL A 77 -4.98 18.36 8.03
CA VAL A 77 -5.86 19.55 7.95
C VAL A 77 -5.81 20.36 9.24
N LEU A 78 -5.89 19.70 10.39
CA LEU A 78 -5.80 20.36 11.69
C LEU A 78 -4.45 21.06 11.89
N GLY A 79 -3.37 20.43 11.42
CA GLY A 79 -2.03 21.02 11.44
C GLY A 79 -1.95 22.28 10.58
N TRP A 80 -2.44 22.23 9.35
CA TRP A 80 -2.49 23.39 8.46
C TRP A 80 -3.37 24.54 9.05
N ALA A 81 -4.53 24.21 9.60
CA ALA A 81 -5.40 25.19 10.24
C ALA A 81 -4.73 25.85 11.46
N ALA A 82 -3.95 25.08 12.24
CA ALA A 82 -3.17 25.61 13.36
C ALA A 82 -2.09 26.61 12.90
N LEU A 83 -1.43 26.36 11.76
CA LEU A 83 -0.48 27.33 11.17
C LEU A 83 -1.17 28.61 10.74
N LYS A 84 -2.34 28.54 10.12
CA LYS A 84 -3.15 29.73 9.77
C LYS A 84 -3.54 30.56 10.99
N GLN A 85 -3.68 29.93 12.15
CA GLN A 85 -3.96 30.59 13.43
C GLN A 85 -2.67 31.05 14.17
N GLY A 86 -1.48 30.86 13.57
CA GLY A 86 -0.20 31.19 14.18
C GLY A 86 0.28 30.22 15.28
N ASN A 87 -0.41 29.09 15.48
CA ASN A 87 -0.07 28.13 16.54
C ASN A 87 0.86 27.01 16.02
N PHE A 88 2.14 27.31 16.00
CA PHE A 88 3.17 26.37 15.54
C PHE A 88 3.32 25.13 16.44
N ALA A 89 3.06 25.24 17.74
CA ALA A 89 3.15 24.11 18.66
C ALA A 89 2.10 23.04 18.34
N LYS A 90 0.86 23.46 18.10
CA LYS A 90 -0.24 22.56 17.70
C LYS A 90 0.04 21.92 16.34
N TYR A 91 0.56 22.66 15.36
CA TYR A 91 1.00 22.12 14.09
C TYR A 91 2.01 20.99 14.26
N ARG A 92 3.05 21.19 15.07
CA ARG A 92 4.08 20.18 15.31
C ARG A 92 3.50 18.88 15.84
N ILE A 93 2.56 18.95 16.78
CA ILE A 93 1.89 17.77 17.35
C ILE A 93 1.11 17.05 16.25
N CYS A 94 0.25 17.76 15.52
CA CYS A 94 -0.55 17.18 14.45
C CYS A 94 0.32 16.52 13.37
N GLN A 95 1.37 17.22 12.94
CA GLN A 95 2.28 16.70 11.90
C GLN A 95 3.09 15.49 12.38
N THR A 96 3.48 15.45 13.64
CA THR A 96 4.14 14.27 14.23
C THR A 96 3.19 13.07 14.25
N ILE A 97 1.92 13.27 14.62
CA ILE A 97 0.90 12.21 14.58
C ILE A 97 0.73 11.69 13.15
N THR A 98 0.67 12.57 12.15
CA THR A 98 0.61 12.18 10.73
C THR A 98 1.78 11.28 10.34
N LEU A 99 3.01 11.66 10.71
CA LEU A 99 4.20 10.86 10.41
C LEU A 99 4.19 9.50 11.13
N LEU A 100 3.71 9.44 12.37
CA LEU A 100 3.54 8.18 13.09
C LEU A 100 2.51 7.28 12.40
N CYS A 101 1.38 7.84 11.94
CA CYS A 101 0.39 7.10 11.16
C CYS A 101 0.98 6.58 9.83
N ALA A 102 1.80 7.37 9.14
CA ALA A 102 2.50 6.93 7.94
C ALA A 102 3.44 5.75 8.22
N CYS A 103 4.23 5.83 9.29
CA CYS A 103 5.11 4.73 9.71
C CYS A 103 4.32 3.47 10.09
N ALA A 104 3.19 3.63 10.79
CA ALA A 104 2.31 2.52 11.14
C ALA A 104 1.74 1.84 9.89
N PHE A 105 1.25 2.63 8.91
CA PHE A 105 0.77 2.12 7.62
C PHE A 105 1.85 1.30 6.90
N VAL A 106 3.04 1.86 6.73
CA VAL A 106 4.15 1.18 6.05
C VAL A 106 4.56 -0.08 6.82
N GLY A 107 4.58 -0.05 8.14
CA GLY A 107 4.89 -1.20 8.99
C GLY A 107 3.88 -2.34 8.81
N ILE A 108 2.58 -2.04 8.84
CA ILE A 108 1.51 -3.02 8.61
C ILE A 108 1.61 -3.62 7.19
N LYS A 109 1.86 -2.78 6.18
CA LYS A 109 2.03 -3.26 4.79
C LYS A 109 3.29 -4.10 4.62
N SER A 110 4.38 -3.76 5.28
CA SER A 110 5.61 -4.57 5.26
C SER A 110 5.39 -5.96 5.88
N TYR A 111 4.62 -6.02 6.97
CA TYR A 111 4.23 -7.30 7.58
C TYR A 111 3.37 -8.14 6.62
N GLU A 112 2.37 -7.54 5.96
CA GLU A 112 1.52 -8.22 4.97
C GLU A 112 2.34 -8.73 3.78
N TYR A 113 3.34 -7.97 3.32
CA TYR A 113 4.24 -8.41 2.25
C TYR A 113 5.16 -9.54 2.71
N TYR A 114 5.73 -9.43 3.91
CA TYR A 114 6.56 -10.49 4.48
C TYR A 114 5.81 -11.82 4.55
N ASP A 115 4.57 -11.80 5.03
CA ASP A 115 3.70 -12.96 5.09
C ASP A 115 3.53 -13.62 3.70
N LYS A 116 3.24 -12.82 2.67
CA LYS A 116 3.11 -13.31 1.29
C LYS A 116 4.42 -13.87 0.70
N PHE A 117 5.56 -13.31 1.05
CA PHE A 117 6.86 -13.82 0.59
C PHE A 117 7.28 -15.11 1.29
N THR A 118 6.83 -15.34 2.52
CA THR A 118 7.11 -16.55 3.30
C THR A 118 6.10 -17.67 3.09
N HIS A 119 4.96 -17.35 2.45
CA HIS A 119 3.93 -18.31 2.11
C HIS A 119 4.21 -18.94 0.74
N TYR A 120 4.21 -20.26 0.67
CA TYR A 120 4.57 -21.03 -0.53
C TYR A 120 3.46 -21.96 -0.95
N GLN A 121 3.29 -22.10 -2.26
CA GLN A 121 2.50 -23.13 -2.88
C GLN A 121 3.43 -24.15 -3.54
N VAL A 122 3.21 -25.43 -3.26
CA VAL A 122 3.95 -26.55 -3.86
C VAL A 122 2.98 -27.43 -4.62
N ILE A 123 3.28 -27.65 -5.89
CA ILE A 123 2.54 -28.56 -6.77
C ILE A 123 3.40 -29.78 -7.01
N THR A 124 2.90 -30.96 -6.67
CA THR A 124 3.60 -32.23 -6.90
C THR A 124 3.28 -32.78 -8.29
N LYS A 125 4.11 -33.71 -8.77
CA LYS A 125 3.93 -34.41 -10.05
C LYS A 125 2.63 -35.22 -10.09
N ASP A 126 2.14 -35.67 -8.95
CA ASP A 126 0.87 -36.40 -8.78
C ASP A 126 -0.37 -35.47 -8.83
N GLY A 127 -0.18 -34.17 -9.08
CA GLY A 127 -1.25 -33.19 -9.15
C GLY A 127 -1.77 -32.71 -7.80
N LYS A 128 -1.18 -33.09 -6.68
CA LYS A 128 -1.51 -32.59 -5.36
C LYS A 128 -0.94 -31.19 -5.17
N VAL A 129 -1.71 -30.32 -4.51
CA VAL A 129 -1.31 -28.94 -4.23
C VAL A 129 -1.25 -28.76 -2.73
N PHE A 130 -0.10 -28.29 -2.25
CA PHE A 130 0.14 -27.97 -0.84
C PHE A 130 0.37 -26.47 -0.70
N ASP A 131 -0.23 -25.90 0.33
CA ASP A 131 -0.17 -24.46 0.62
C ASP A 131 0.18 -24.23 2.07
N GLY A 132 1.18 -23.38 2.34
CA GLY A 132 1.64 -23.13 3.70
C GLY A 132 2.91 -22.32 3.81
N HIS A 133 3.32 -22.05 5.04
CA HIS A 133 4.58 -21.38 5.33
C HIS A 133 5.77 -22.33 5.21
N LEU A 134 6.81 -21.85 4.55
CA LEU A 134 8.06 -22.60 4.41
C LEU A 134 8.79 -22.66 5.76
N VAL A 135 8.95 -23.86 6.31
CA VAL A 135 9.72 -24.11 7.54
C VAL A 135 11.18 -24.36 7.22
N SER A 136 11.44 -25.25 6.26
CA SER A 136 12.80 -25.60 5.84
C SER A 136 12.82 -26.03 4.38
N LYS A 137 13.90 -25.68 3.69
CA LYS A 137 14.15 -26.10 2.31
C LYS A 137 15.55 -26.68 2.21
N ASN A 138 15.64 -27.99 2.08
CA ASN A 138 16.86 -28.72 1.86
C ASN A 138 16.93 -29.23 0.41
N LYS A 139 18.11 -29.79 -0.01
CA LYS A 139 18.27 -30.34 -1.35
C LYS A 139 17.32 -31.52 -1.61
N ASP A 140 17.03 -32.30 -0.57
CA ASP A 140 16.30 -33.57 -0.68
C ASP A 140 14.82 -33.45 -0.32
N GLN A 141 14.45 -32.46 0.53
CA GLN A 141 13.08 -32.29 1.02
C GLN A 141 12.74 -30.84 1.30
N VAL A 142 11.45 -30.51 1.15
CA VAL A 142 10.82 -29.23 1.50
C VAL A 142 9.81 -29.50 2.60
N VAL A 143 9.94 -28.79 3.72
CA VAL A 143 9.00 -28.88 4.85
C VAL A 143 8.13 -27.64 4.87
N LEU A 144 6.82 -27.83 4.75
CA LEU A 144 5.82 -26.79 4.81
C LEU A 144 4.95 -26.99 6.05
N HIS A 145 4.62 -25.89 6.73
CA HIS A 145 3.57 -25.87 7.75
C HIS A 145 2.28 -25.36 7.11
N GLY A 146 1.38 -26.26 6.72
CA GLY A 146 0.22 -25.89 5.93
C GLY A 146 -0.78 -27.05 5.72
N PHE A 147 -1.46 -27.04 4.58
CA PHE A 147 -2.55 -27.94 4.22
C PHE A 147 -2.40 -28.45 2.79
N GLU A 148 -2.97 -29.65 2.55
CA GLU A 148 -3.22 -30.16 1.20
C GLU A 148 -4.52 -29.49 0.66
N ILE A 149 -4.43 -28.92 -0.54
CA ILE A 149 -5.57 -28.31 -1.23
C ILE A 149 -6.25 -29.37 -2.09
N ASP A 150 -7.54 -29.54 -1.87
CA ASP A 150 -8.37 -30.41 -2.73
C ASP A 150 -8.61 -29.73 -4.10
N ALA A 151 -7.92 -30.22 -5.11
CA ALA A 151 -8.02 -29.71 -6.49
C ALA A 151 -9.44 -29.83 -7.10
N SER A 152 -10.32 -30.64 -6.50
CA SER A 152 -11.70 -30.80 -6.96
C SER A 152 -12.59 -29.57 -6.75
N LYS A 153 -12.22 -28.68 -5.81
CA LYS A 153 -12.99 -27.46 -5.46
C LYS A 153 -12.67 -26.23 -6.32
N GLY A 154 -11.89 -26.41 -7.38
CA GLY A 154 -11.39 -25.31 -8.21
C GLY A 154 -10.14 -24.64 -7.58
N LYS A 155 -9.15 -24.34 -8.43
CA LYS A 155 -7.82 -23.84 -7.99
C LYS A 155 -7.91 -22.63 -7.07
N ALA A 156 -8.74 -21.64 -7.40
CA ALA A 156 -8.85 -20.40 -6.61
C ALA A 156 -9.57 -20.59 -5.27
N ALA A 157 -10.66 -21.36 -5.23
CA ALA A 157 -11.42 -21.59 -4.01
C ALA A 157 -10.66 -22.47 -3.01
N GLY A 158 -9.91 -23.47 -3.50
CA GLY A 158 -9.04 -24.31 -2.69
C GLY A 158 -7.92 -23.51 -2.04
N VAL A 159 -7.23 -22.66 -2.81
CA VAL A 159 -6.15 -21.76 -2.34
C VAL A 159 -6.67 -20.80 -1.26
N THR A 160 -7.85 -20.19 -1.47
CA THR A 160 -8.44 -19.27 -0.49
C THR A 160 -8.78 -19.96 0.82
N ALA A 161 -9.33 -21.19 0.75
CA ALA A 161 -9.67 -21.96 1.95
C ALA A 161 -8.42 -22.37 2.74
N ALA A 162 -7.37 -22.83 2.06
CA ALA A 162 -6.10 -23.21 2.67
C ALA A 162 -5.38 -22.01 3.29
N HIS A 163 -5.36 -20.86 2.61
CA HIS A 163 -4.77 -19.63 3.13
C HIS A 163 -5.47 -19.16 4.43
N LYS A 164 -6.82 -19.18 4.47
CA LYS A 164 -7.56 -18.90 5.70
C LYS A 164 -7.27 -19.89 6.83
N ALA A 165 -7.11 -21.16 6.51
CA ALA A 165 -6.83 -22.20 7.49
C ALA A 165 -5.38 -22.08 8.04
N SER A 166 -4.41 -21.75 7.20
CA SER A 166 -3.00 -21.56 7.63
C SER A 166 -2.84 -20.40 8.61
N HIS A 167 -3.57 -19.30 8.43
CA HIS A 167 -3.63 -18.20 9.40
C HIS A 167 -4.35 -18.55 10.71
N GLY A 168 -5.19 -19.58 10.72
CA GLY A 168 -5.89 -20.07 11.90
C GLY A 168 -5.07 -20.99 12.83
N GLY A 169 -3.81 -21.24 12.53
CA GLY A 169 -2.89 -21.99 13.41
C GLY A 169 -3.09 -23.51 13.44
N HIS A 170 -3.86 -24.11 12.52
CA HIS A 170 -4.14 -25.55 12.47
C HIS A 170 -3.37 -26.30 11.36
N GLY A 171 -2.29 -25.71 10.81
CA GLY A 171 -1.44 -26.37 9.83
C GLY A 171 -0.69 -27.57 10.40
N LYS A 172 -0.47 -28.59 9.58
CA LYS A 172 0.42 -29.71 9.89
C LYS A 172 1.76 -29.52 9.19
N GLU A 173 2.81 -30.03 9.78
CA GLU A 173 4.10 -30.14 9.08
C GLU A 173 3.96 -31.21 7.99
N ILE A 174 4.23 -30.82 6.76
CA ILE A 174 4.15 -31.68 5.58
C ILE A 174 5.54 -31.72 4.97
N GLU A 175 6.13 -32.90 4.94
CA GLU A 175 7.40 -33.15 4.30
C GLU A 175 7.19 -33.63 2.86
N ILE A 176 7.74 -32.92 1.89
CA ILE A 176 7.62 -33.23 0.47
C ILE A 176 9.02 -33.44 -0.09
N LYS A 177 9.26 -34.59 -0.73
CA LYS A 177 10.54 -34.85 -1.38
C LYS A 177 10.71 -33.95 -2.60
N THR A 178 11.87 -33.34 -2.73
CA THR A 178 12.17 -32.43 -3.85
C THR A 178 11.99 -33.11 -5.21
N ALA A 179 12.23 -34.41 -5.30
CA ALA A 179 12.04 -35.19 -6.53
C ALA A 179 10.57 -35.30 -6.98
N GLU A 180 9.61 -35.16 -6.07
CA GLU A 180 8.16 -35.21 -6.33
C GLU A 180 7.58 -33.85 -6.69
N ILE A 181 8.34 -32.76 -6.50
CA ILE A 181 7.89 -31.40 -6.76
C ILE A 181 7.93 -31.12 -8.26
N GLN A 182 6.81 -30.67 -8.81
CA GLN A 182 6.70 -30.15 -10.17
C GLN A 182 6.93 -28.65 -10.21
N LYS A 183 6.31 -27.89 -9.29
CA LYS A 183 6.43 -26.43 -9.20
C LYS A 183 6.40 -26.02 -7.74
N ILE A 184 7.27 -25.07 -7.38
CA ILE A 184 7.27 -24.39 -6.09
C ILE A 184 7.30 -22.88 -6.35
N GLY A 185 6.47 -22.12 -5.68
CA GLY A 185 6.44 -20.66 -5.80
C GLY A 185 5.88 -20.03 -4.53
N ASN A 186 6.40 -18.85 -4.19
CA ASN A 186 5.82 -18.02 -3.14
C ASN A 186 4.71 -17.14 -3.71
N TYR A 187 3.87 -16.55 -2.82
CA TYR A 187 2.82 -15.61 -3.22
C TYR A 187 3.33 -14.20 -3.53
N GLY A 188 4.57 -14.11 -4.02
CA GLY A 188 5.17 -12.88 -4.52
C GLY A 188 4.58 -12.41 -5.86
N PRO A 189 5.11 -11.29 -6.41
CA PRO A 189 4.56 -10.69 -7.63
C PRO A 189 4.63 -11.60 -8.87
N ALA A 190 5.52 -12.58 -8.90
CA ALA A 190 5.66 -13.54 -10.03
C ALA A 190 4.75 -14.77 -9.92
N HIS A 191 3.91 -14.88 -8.89
CA HIS A 191 3.09 -16.08 -8.65
C HIS A 191 1.96 -16.23 -9.68
N ASN A 192 1.16 -15.19 -9.85
CA ASN A 192 0.06 -15.11 -10.82
C ASN A 192 -0.26 -13.66 -11.20
N THR A 193 -1.15 -13.46 -12.18
CA THR A 193 -1.54 -12.13 -12.66
C THR A 193 -2.16 -11.26 -11.56
N TYR A 194 -2.95 -11.85 -10.66
CA TYR A 194 -3.53 -11.14 -9.52
C TYR A 194 -2.46 -10.58 -8.58
N THR A 195 -1.50 -11.43 -8.17
CA THR A 195 -0.43 -10.98 -7.27
C THR A 195 0.47 -9.94 -7.94
N SER A 196 0.75 -10.07 -9.24
CA SER A 196 1.51 -9.08 -10.01
C SER A 196 0.86 -7.70 -9.95
N ILE A 197 -0.43 -7.59 -10.28
CA ILE A 197 -1.13 -6.31 -10.28
C ILE A 197 -1.37 -5.77 -8.86
N TYR A 198 -1.62 -6.67 -7.89
CA TYR A 198 -1.72 -6.31 -6.48
C TYR A 198 -0.44 -5.65 -5.95
N PHE A 199 0.73 -6.29 -6.16
CA PHE A 199 2.00 -5.73 -5.72
C PHE A 199 2.35 -4.44 -6.46
N THR A 200 2.00 -4.32 -7.74
CA THR A 200 2.23 -3.09 -8.51
C THR A 200 1.40 -1.93 -7.95
N LEU A 201 0.09 -2.11 -7.76
CA LEU A 201 -0.81 -1.09 -7.24
C LEU A 201 -0.45 -0.68 -5.81
N THR A 202 -0.32 -1.66 -4.91
CA THR A 202 -0.05 -1.38 -3.50
C THR A 202 1.38 -0.95 -3.25
N GLY A 203 2.35 -1.45 -4.01
CA GLY A 203 3.75 -1.06 -3.92
C GLY A 203 3.97 0.37 -4.41
N LEU A 204 3.38 0.75 -5.54
CA LEU A 204 3.43 2.12 -6.04
C LEU A 204 2.77 3.08 -5.04
N HIS A 205 1.61 2.71 -4.49
CA HIS A 205 0.96 3.49 -3.44
C HIS A 205 1.85 3.65 -2.20
N ALA A 206 2.47 2.58 -1.72
CA ALA A 206 3.39 2.63 -0.58
C ALA A 206 4.60 3.54 -0.83
N LEU A 207 5.15 3.56 -2.06
CA LEU A 207 6.20 4.51 -2.45
C LEU A 207 5.72 5.96 -2.35
N HIS A 208 4.47 6.27 -2.75
CA HIS A 208 3.89 7.60 -2.61
C HIS A 208 3.70 8.00 -1.14
N VAL A 209 3.25 7.07 -0.29
CA VAL A 209 3.15 7.30 1.17
C VAL A 209 4.53 7.62 1.76
N ILE A 210 5.55 6.83 1.43
CA ILE A 210 6.93 7.04 1.90
C ILE A 210 7.46 8.39 1.40
N GLY A 211 7.29 8.71 0.10
CA GLY A 211 7.71 9.98 -0.49
C GLY A 211 7.03 11.17 0.19
N GLY A 212 5.72 11.12 0.41
CA GLY A 212 4.97 12.15 1.14
C GLY A 212 5.44 12.31 2.58
N ALA A 213 5.66 11.20 3.29
CA ALA A 213 6.17 11.22 4.66
C ALA A 213 7.57 11.84 4.74
N LEU A 214 8.46 11.55 3.78
CA LEU A 214 9.79 12.16 3.71
C LEU A 214 9.72 13.67 3.50
N VAL A 215 8.86 14.15 2.58
CA VAL A 215 8.67 15.58 2.33
C VAL A 215 8.10 16.28 3.57
N MET A 216 7.06 15.70 4.19
CA MET A 216 6.47 16.25 5.41
C MET A 216 7.45 16.25 6.58
N GLY A 217 8.25 15.18 6.72
CA GLY A 217 9.31 15.09 7.72
C GLY A 217 10.39 16.17 7.51
N TYR A 218 10.79 16.39 6.25
CA TYR A 218 11.72 17.46 5.91
C TYR A 218 11.18 18.86 6.30
N ILE A 219 9.90 19.14 6.00
CA ILE A 219 9.26 20.40 6.37
C ILE A 219 9.20 20.54 7.89
N LEU A 220 8.89 19.48 8.64
CA LEU A 220 8.75 19.53 10.10
C LEU A 220 10.07 19.70 10.83
N PHE A 221 11.14 19.02 10.42
CA PHE A 221 12.42 19.02 11.14
C PHE A 221 13.40 20.07 10.59
N PRO A 222 14.05 19.90 9.41
CA PRO A 222 15.00 20.89 8.91
C PRO A 222 14.33 22.19 8.47
N GLY A 223 13.12 22.10 7.88
CA GLY A 223 12.36 23.23 7.35
C GLY A 223 11.71 24.12 8.41
N ALA A 224 11.61 23.67 9.66
CA ALA A 224 10.91 24.38 10.73
C ALA A 224 11.49 25.78 11.04
N GLY A 225 12.78 26.00 10.76
CA GLY A 225 13.42 27.31 10.90
C GLY A 225 12.78 28.41 10.05
N MET A 226 12.22 28.05 8.89
CA MET A 226 11.54 28.98 7.98
C MET A 226 10.29 29.61 8.60
N TRP A 227 9.64 28.96 9.55
CA TRP A 227 8.50 29.54 10.27
C TRP A 227 8.80 30.88 10.93
N LYS A 228 10.05 31.08 11.40
CA LYS A 228 10.47 32.31 12.06
C LYS A 228 10.78 33.43 11.07
N THR A 229 11.23 33.11 9.88
CA THR A 229 11.65 34.09 8.86
C THR A 229 10.56 34.38 7.84
N GLU A 230 9.87 33.35 7.35
CA GLU A 230 8.89 33.45 6.28
C GLU A 230 7.65 32.56 6.58
N PRO A 231 6.78 32.93 7.55
CA PRO A 231 5.70 32.08 8.02
C PRO A 231 4.65 31.78 6.93
N GLU A 232 4.35 32.71 6.04
CA GLU A 232 3.42 32.50 4.95
C GLU A 232 3.95 31.49 3.93
N ARG A 233 5.21 31.62 3.54
CA ARG A 233 5.87 30.69 2.64
C ARG A 233 5.92 29.27 3.22
N TYR A 234 6.18 29.16 4.54
CA TYR A 234 6.14 27.90 5.27
C TYR A 234 4.73 27.27 5.23
N THR A 235 3.71 28.07 5.54
CA THR A 235 2.31 27.61 5.51
C THR A 235 1.88 27.13 4.12
N ASN A 236 2.30 27.83 3.06
CA ASN A 236 2.04 27.41 1.68
C ASN A 236 2.73 26.09 1.32
N ARG A 237 3.94 25.83 1.80
CA ARG A 237 4.62 24.54 1.63
C ARG A 237 3.88 23.40 2.34
N VAL A 238 3.41 23.64 3.56
CA VAL A 238 2.59 22.67 4.30
C VAL A 238 1.28 22.42 3.57
N GLU A 239 0.64 23.44 3.01
CA GLU A 239 -0.59 23.30 2.24
C GLU A 239 -0.38 22.42 1.00
N VAL A 240 0.67 22.68 0.21
CA VAL A 240 0.99 21.91 -1.00
C VAL A 240 1.31 20.46 -0.67
N SER A 241 2.08 20.21 0.40
CA SER A 241 2.37 18.83 0.85
C SER A 241 1.12 18.13 1.39
N GLY A 242 0.22 18.86 2.04
CA GLY A 242 -1.07 18.36 2.51
C GLY A 242 -1.99 17.94 1.36
N LEU A 243 -2.04 18.70 0.26
CA LEU A 243 -2.80 18.32 -0.94
C LEU A 243 -2.29 17.00 -1.53
N PHE A 244 -0.97 16.81 -1.60
CA PHE A 244 -0.39 15.55 -2.03
C PHE A 244 -0.78 14.40 -1.08
N TRP A 245 -0.71 14.62 0.24
CA TRP A 245 -1.09 13.62 1.24
C TRP A 245 -2.54 13.16 1.11
N HIS A 246 -3.47 14.11 0.95
CA HIS A 246 -4.88 13.81 0.74
C HIS A 246 -5.13 13.01 -0.54
N PHE A 247 -4.39 13.31 -1.60
CA PHE A 247 -4.46 12.53 -2.83
C PHE A 247 -4.04 11.07 -2.57
N VAL A 248 -2.92 10.85 -1.87
CA VAL A 248 -2.45 9.51 -1.53
C VAL A 248 -3.48 8.75 -0.70
N ASP A 249 -4.06 9.39 0.33
CA ASP A 249 -5.12 8.79 1.14
C ASP A 249 -6.37 8.44 0.31
N LEU A 250 -6.75 9.32 -0.63
CA LEU A 250 -7.88 9.11 -1.52
C LEU A 250 -7.65 7.89 -2.42
N VAL A 251 -6.47 7.75 -2.99
CA VAL A 251 -6.10 6.56 -3.79
C VAL A 251 -6.26 5.29 -2.96
N TRP A 252 -5.88 5.29 -1.67
CA TRP A 252 -6.05 4.13 -0.79
C TRP A 252 -7.53 3.80 -0.53
N ILE A 253 -8.38 4.81 -0.36
CA ILE A 253 -9.84 4.61 -0.18
C ILE A 253 -10.45 3.87 -1.37
N PHE A 254 -9.93 4.06 -2.60
CA PHE A 254 -10.34 3.29 -3.77
C PHE A 254 -9.64 1.92 -3.86
N LEU A 255 -8.35 1.84 -3.51
CA LEU A 255 -7.57 0.60 -3.53
C LEU A 255 -8.15 -0.45 -2.59
N PHE A 256 -8.52 -0.06 -1.38
CA PHE A 256 -9.01 -0.97 -0.36
C PHE A 256 -10.25 -1.75 -0.81
N PRO A 257 -11.38 -1.14 -1.22
CA PRO A 257 -12.54 -1.91 -1.67
C PRO A 257 -12.27 -2.74 -2.92
N VAL A 258 -11.51 -2.22 -3.88
CA VAL A 258 -11.22 -2.92 -5.14
C VAL A 258 -10.39 -4.18 -4.92
N LEU A 259 -9.40 -4.14 -4.03
CA LEU A 259 -8.50 -5.26 -3.80
C LEU A 259 -8.95 -6.21 -2.68
N TYR A 260 -9.57 -5.69 -1.62
CA TYR A 260 -9.88 -6.44 -0.40
C TYR A 260 -11.35 -6.90 -0.29
N LEU A 261 -12.29 -6.18 -0.92
CA LEU A 261 -13.72 -6.47 -0.78
C LEU A 261 -14.33 -7.10 -2.04
N LEU A 262 -13.83 -6.74 -3.20
CA LEU A 262 -14.24 -7.30 -4.49
C LEU A 262 -13.38 -8.52 -4.86
#